data_c08a302374995ce4484d3bdf8ee8c3d6
#
_entry.id   c08a302374995ce4484d3bdf8ee8c3d6
#
_cell.length_a   1.000
_cell.length_b   1.000
_cell.length_c   1.000
_cell.angle_alpha   90.00
_cell.angle_beta   90.00
_cell.angle_gamma   90.00
#
_symmetry.space_group_name_H-M   'P 1'
#
loop_
_entity.id
_entity.type
_entity.pdbx_description
1 polymer ?
#
loop_
_entity_poly.entity_id
_entity_poly.type
_entity_poly.pdbx_seq_one_letter_code
_entity_poly.pdbx_strand_id
1 'polypeptide(L)'
;MIVYYLSFSDRPDVVIQNGSMMNIHENKQLTLTCSYDCFPPMKKIVWFKINDKENFTLDENKHTLVLSVINRNQTGIYVCQVQNVVGEGQANISVTVQCKYAPNSMLYPRNA
;
A
#
# COMPACT_ATOMS: atom_id res chain seq x y z
N MET A 1 -37.28 -3.68 -11.87
CA MET A 1 -36.56 -2.99 -11.68
C MET A 1 -35.40 -3.24 -10.99
N ILE A 2 -35.34 -3.96 -10.24
CA ILE A 2 -34.27 -4.20 -9.43
C ILE A 2 -33.29 -5.16 -9.94
N VAL A 3 -33.67 -5.95 -10.90
CA VAL A 3 -32.80 -6.97 -11.39
C VAL A 3 -31.48 -6.45 -11.87
N TYR A 4 -31.42 -5.26 -12.43
CA TYR A 4 -30.12 -4.83 -12.89
C TYR A 4 -29.17 -4.43 -11.80
N TYR A 5 -29.60 -4.41 -10.59
CA TYR A 5 -28.66 -4.16 -9.51
C TYR A 5 -27.69 -5.30 -9.37
N LEU A 6 -28.09 -6.48 -9.72
CA LEU A 6 -27.20 -7.62 -9.62
C LEU A 6 -26.02 -7.51 -10.56
N SER A 7 -26.21 -6.82 -11.67
CA SER A 7 -25.12 -6.68 -12.61
C SER A 7 -24.05 -5.71 -12.12
N PHE A 8 -24.33 -5.00 -11.03
CA PHE A 8 -23.34 -4.10 -10.45
C PHE A 8 -22.72 -4.67 -9.18
N SER A 9 -23.13 -5.88 -8.79
CA SER A 9 -22.51 -6.52 -7.63
C SER A 9 -21.14 -7.01 -8.06
N ASP A 10 -20.11 -6.47 -7.44
CA ASP A 10 -18.76 -6.77 -7.85
C ASP A 10 -17.84 -6.67 -6.65
N ARG A 11 -16.73 -7.37 -6.77
CA ARG A 11 -15.71 -7.25 -5.76
C ARG A 11 -15.11 -5.85 -5.86
N PRO A 12 -14.44 -5.38 -4.80
CA PRO A 12 -13.88 -4.04 -4.80
C PRO A 12 -12.84 -3.80 -5.87
N ASP A 13 -12.90 -2.59 -6.44
CA ASP A 13 -11.89 -2.11 -7.36
C ASP A 13 -11.05 -1.13 -6.56
N VAL A 14 -9.78 -1.43 -6.36
CA VAL A 14 -8.94 -0.78 -5.36
C VAL A 14 -7.79 -0.04 -6.01
N VAL A 15 -7.51 1.16 -5.50
CA VAL A 15 -6.42 2.00 -6.00
C VAL A 15 -5.69 2.61 -4.81
N ILE A 16 -4.37 2.60 -4.85
CA ILE A 16 -3.56 3.37 -3.92
C ILE A 16 -3.27 4.70 -4.58
N GLN A 17 -3.73 5.79 -3.97
CA GLN A 17 -3.66 7.11 -4.58
C GLN A 17 -2.24 7.61 -4.81
N ASN A 18 -1.29 7.10 -4.05
CA ASN A 18 0.12 7.45 -4.21
C ASN A 18 0.74 6.87 -5.48
N GLY A 19 0.05 5.95 -6.15
CA GLY A 19 0.55 5.33 -7.38
C GLY A 19 1.06 3.93 -7.16
N SER A 20 1.86 3.42 -8.08
CA SER A 20 2.39 2.07 -8.01
C SER A 20 3.84 2.00 -7.58
N MET A 21 4.53 3.13 -7.59
CA MET A 21 5.93 3.21 -7.18
C MET A 21 6.17 4.52 -6.47
N MET A 22 7.02 4.50 -5.48
CA MET A 22 7.35 5.69 -4.71
C MET A 22 8.75 5.59 -4.15
N ASN A 23 9.51 6.69 -4.27
CA ASN A 23 10.80 6.83 -3.62
C ASN A 23 10.67 7.89 -2.55
N ILE A 24 11.19 7.61 -1.37
CA ILE A 24 11.12 8.57 -0.27
C ILE A 24 12.43 8.50 0.51
N HIS A 25 12.88 9.65 0.98
CA HIS A 25 14.08 9.69 1.82
C HIS A 25 13.74 9.23 3.23
N GLU A 26 14.69 8.60 3.88
CA GLU A 26 14.46 8.13 5.24
C GLU A 26 14.24 9.29 6.21
N ASN A 27 13.68 8.97 7.33
CA ASN A 27 13.31 9.89 8.43
C ASN A 27 12.15 10.83 8.13
N LYS A 28 11.44 10.59 7.05
CA LYS A 28 10.24 11.34 6.72
C LYS A 28 9.01 10.53 7.07
N GLN A 29 7.89 11.20 7.16
CA GLN A 29 6.61 10.53 7.35
C GLN A 29 6.05 10.14 6.00
N LEU A 30 5.57 8.91 5.90
CA LEU A 30 4.92 8.42 4.70
C LEU A 30 3.47 8.10 5.03
N THR A 31 2.56 8.62 4.21
CA THR A 31 1.14 8.29 4.32
C THR A 31 0.67 7.71 3.00
N LEU A 32 0.21 6.49 3.02
CA LEU A 32 -0.37 5.83 1.85
C LEU A 32 -1.88 5.87 1.99
N THR A 33 -2.57 6.22 0.91
CA THR A 33 -4.03 6.35 0.92
C THR A 33 -4.65 5.37 -0.06
N CYS A 34 -5.63 4.62 0.43
CA CYS A 34 -6.33 3.61 -0.35
C CYS A 34 -7.73 4.10 -0.67
N SER A 35 -8.11 3.95 -1.93
CA SER A 35 -9.46 4.25 -2.39
C SER A 35 -10.04 3.00 -3.02
N TYR A 36 -11.34 2.86 -2.95
CA TYR A 36 -11.99 1.71 -3.55
C TYR A 36 -13.40 2.04 -3.97
N ASP A 37 -13.92 1.22 -4.88
CA ASP A 37 -15.27 1.33 -5.34
C ASP A 37 -15.82 -0.09 -5.35
N CYS A 38 -16.92 -0.31 -4.69
CA CYS A 38 -17.52 -1.63 -4.68
C CYS A 38 -18.99 -1.58 -4.29
N PHE A 39 -19.72 -2.59 -4.75
CA PHE A 39 -21.08 -2.82 -4.35
C PHE A 39 -21.30 -4.33 -4.34
N PRO A 40 -21.77 -4.91 -3.23
CA PRO A 40 -22.16 -4.27 -1.96
C PRO A 40 -21.02 -3.57 -1.25
N PRO A 41 -21.36 -2.80 -0.21
CA PRO A 41 -20.35 -2.00 0.50
C PRO A 41 -19.23 -2.83 1.09
N MET A 42 -18.13 -2.18 1.30
CA MET A 42 -16.95 -2.77 1.90
C MET A 42 -17.23 -3.32 3.29
N LYS A 43 -16.68 -4.51 3.57
CA LYS A 43 -16.75 -5.14 4.89
C LYS A 43 -15.45 -4.99 5.65
N LYS A 44 -14.33 -5.04 4.95
CA LYS A 44 -13.02 -5.06 5.60
C LYS A 44 -11.98 -4.43 4.70
N ILE A 45 -11.07 -3.68 5.30
CA ILE A 45 -9.92 -3.12 4.60
C ILE A 45 -8.68 -3.40 5.45
N VAL A 46 -7.62 -3.87 4.81
CA VAL A 46 -6.41 -4.27 5.50
C VAL A 46 -5.20 -3.77 4.71
N TRP A 47 -4.23 -3.26 5.43
CA TRP A 47 -2.92 -2.94 4.87
C TRP A 47 -1.93 -4.00 5.33
N PHE A 48 -1.14 -4.51 4.39
CA PHE A 48 -0.08 -5.42 4.79
C PHE A 48 1.14 -5.21 3.90
N LYS A 49 2.27 -5.72 4.37
CA LYS A 49 3.52 -5.64 3.63
C LYS A 49 3.89 -7.03 3.17
N ILE A 50 4.27 -7.16 1.91
CA ILE A 50 4.72 -8.43 1.37
C ILE A 50 6.18 -8.63 1.75
N ASN A 51 6.46 -9.78 2.34
CA ASN A 51 7.81 -10.16 2.65
C ASN A 51 8.10 -11.45 1.89
N ASP A 52 9.34 -11.88 1.86
CA ASP A 52 9.75 -13.02 1.04
C ASP A 52 8.90 -14.26 1.22
N LYS A 53 8.51 -14.57 2.44
CA LYS A 53 7.81 -15.81 2.72
C LYS A 53 6.43 -15.64 3.31
N GLU A 54 6.08 -14.45 3.73
CA GLU A 54 4.80 -14.23 4.36
C GLU A 54 4.42 -12.77 4.32
N ASN A 55 3.17 -12.50 4.59
CA ASN A 55 2.66 -11.15 4.59
C ASN A 55 2.47 -10.70 6.03
N PHE A 56 2.85 -9.47 6.31
CA PHE A 56 2.68 -8.91 7.65
C PHE A 56 1.58 -7.87 7.63
N THR A 57 0.55 -8.09 8.43
CA THR A 57 -0.53 -7.12 8.57
C THR A 57 -0.01 -5.92 9.35
N LEU A 58 -0.22 -4.74 8.79
CA LEU A 58 0.25 -3.50 9.38
C LEU A 58 -0.87 -2.72 10.03
N ASP A 59 -2.05 -2.73 9.42
CA ASP A 59 -3.17 -1.98 9.92
C ASP A 59 -4.46 -2.56 9.38
N GLU A 60 -5.55 -2.39 10.12
CA GLU A 60 -6.84 -2.87 9.70
C GLU A 60 -7.88 -1.78 9.90
N ASN A 61 -8.90 -1.81 9.02
CA ASN A 61 -10.06 -0.92 9.10
C ASN A 61 -9.71 0.56 8.95
N LYS A 62 -8.65 0.84 8.21
CA LYS A 62 -8.23 2.21 7.94
C LYS A 62 -7.94 2.40 6.46
N HIS A 63 -8.34 3.55 5.94
CA HIS A 63 -8.07 3.91 4.55
C HIS A 63 -6.63 4.35 4.33
N THR A 64 -5.96 4.75 5.39
CA THR A 64 -4.60 5.26 5.28
C THR A 64 -3.66 4.42 6.14
N LEU A 65 -2.44 4.29 5.65
CA LEU A 65 -1.35 3.70 6.41
C LEU A 65 -0.32 4.79 6.63
N VAL A 66 0.02 5.06 7.89
CA VAL A 66 0.97 6.10 8.24
C VAL A 66 2.21 5.47 8.84
N LEU A 67 3.37 5.78 8.26
CA LEU A 67 4.65 5.37 8.80
C LEU A 67 5.35 6.65 9.23
N SER A 68 5.44 6.86 10.54
CA SER A 68 5.83 8.16 11.10
C SER A 68 7.27 8.56 10.80
N VAL A 69 8.18 7.62 10.89
CA VAL A 69 9.59 7.88 10.61
C VAL A 69 10.10 6.70 9.82
N ILE A 70 10.18 6.86 8.52
CA ILE A 70 10.48 5.73 7.66
C ILE A 70 11.99 5.49 7.59
N ASN A 71 12.38 4.23 7.52
CA ASN A 71 13.79 3.86 7.42
C ASN A 71 13.97 2.83 6.30
N ARG A 72 15.22 2.51 5.98
CA ARG A 72 15.54 1.63 4.86
C ARG A 72 14.95 0.24 4.99
N ASN A 73 14.75 -0.23 6.20
CA ASN A 73 14.17 -1.55 6.41
C ASN A 73 12.71 -1.61 6.01
N GLN A 74 12.09 -0.47 5.79
CA GLN A 74 10.69 -0.40 5.40
C GLN A 74 10.48 -0.35 3.89
N THR A 75 11.57 -0.42 3.12
CA THR A 75 11.48 -0.61 1.68
C THR A 75 10.74 -1.91 1.40
N GLY A 76 9.84 -1.89 0.45
CA GLY A 76 9.11 -3.10 0.07
C GLY A 76 7.79 -2.81 -0.59
N ILE A 77 6.98 -3.84 -0.73
CA ILE A 77 5.69 -3.75 -1.40
C ILE A 77 4.59 -3.71 -0.34
N TYR A 78 3.79 -2.67 -0.39
CA TYR A 78 2.67 -2.48 0.53
C TYR A 78 1.38 -2.69 -0.23
N VAL A 79 0.44 -3.37 0.38
CA VAL A 79 -0.81 -3.76 -0.25
C VAL A 79 -1.98 -3.26 0.56
N CYS A 80 -2.96 -2.67 -0.12
CA CYS A 80 -4.25 -2.39 0.46
C CYS A 80 -5.24 -3.41 -0.11
N GLN A 81 -5.86 -4.20 0.75
CA GLN A 81 -6.83 -5.20 0.34
C GLN A 81 -8.18 -4.85 0.92
N VAL A 82 -9.18 -4.84 0.05
CA VAL A 82 -10.55 -4.48 0.43
C VAL A 82 -11.45 -5.65 0.10
N GLN A 83 -12.36 -5.97 1.01
CA GLN A 83 -13.25 -7.10 0.87
C GLN A 83 -14.70 -6.69 1.03
N ASN A 84 -15.56 -7.23 0.20
CA ASN A 84 -17.01 -7.16 0.41
C ASN A 84 -17.56 -8.59 0.34
N VAL A 85 -18.88 -8.76 0.35
CA VAL A 85 -19.44 -10.10 0.35
C VAL A 85 -19.23 -10.86 -0.96
N VAL A 86 -18.93 -10.15 -2.04
CA VAL A 86 -18.68 -10.78 -3.34
C VAL A 86 -17.26 -11.33 -3.42
N GLY A 87 -16.30 -10.64 -2.87
CA GLY A 87 -14.92 -11.06 -2.93
C GLY A 87 -13.99 -9.96 -2.47
N GLU A 88 -12.77 -10.00 -2.97
CA GLU A 88 -11.77 -9.02 -2.56
C GLU A 88 -11.02 -8.46 -3.74
N GLY A 89 -10.55 -7.24 -3.58
CA GLY A 89 -9.67 -6.59 -4.52
C GLY A 89 -8.48 -6.01 -3.78
N GLN A 90 -7.43 -5.71 -4.49
CA GLN A 90 -6.26 -5.14 -3.85
C GLN A 90 -5.45 -4.31 -4.83
N ALA A 91 -4.66 -3.42 -4.28
CA ALA A 91 -3.69 -2.64 -5.02
C ALA A 91 -2.39 -2.66 -4.24
N ASN A 92 -1.28 -2.55 -4.93
CA ASN A 92 0.00 -2.53 -4.25
C ASN A 92 0.86 -1.38 -4.75
N ILE A 93 1.80 -0.98 -3.91
CA ILE A 93 2.74 0.07 -4.22
C ILE A 93 4.13 -0.38 -3.78
N SER A 94 5.11 -0.17 -4.63
CA SER A 94 6.50 -0.47 -4.31
C SER A 94 7.13 0.79 -3.75
N VAL A 95 7.54 0.74 -2.49
CA VAL A 95 8.15 1.87 -1.81
C VAL A 95 9.63 1.60 -1.63
N THR A 96 10.45 2.52 -2.11
CA THR A 96 11.90 2.45 -1.93
C THR A 96 12.30 3.59 -1.01
N VAL A 97 12.89 3.24 0.13
CA VAL A 97 13.36 4.22 1.09
C VAL A 97 14.83 4.47 0.83
N GLN A 98 15.19 5.71 0.55
CA GLN A 98 16.54 6.08 0.16
C GLN A 98 17.28 6.71 1.31
N CYS A 99 18.57 6.41 1.37
CA CYS A 99 19.44 7.03 2.34
C CYS A 99 19.64 8.50 1.97
N LYS A 100 19.53 9.36 2.94
CA LYS A 100 19.61 10.79 2.71
C LYS A 100 20.97 11.23 2.16
N TYR A 101 22.05 10.51 2.54
CA TYR A 101 23.39 10.88 2.15
C TYR A 101 24.03 9.85 1.23
N ALA A 102 23.21 9.20 0.50
CA ALA A 102 23.73 8.20 -0.42
C ALA A 102 24.68 8.85 -1.35
N PRO A 103 25.80 8.53 -1.67
CA PRO A 103 26.75 8.89 -2.21
C PRO A 103 27.62 9.41 -2.83
N ASN A 104 27.55 9.68 -2.17
CA ASN A 104 28.21 9.96 -2.52
C ASN A 104 29.02 9.74 -2.37
N SER A 105 28.87 9.59 -2.07
CA SER A 105 29.32 9.22 -1.66
C SER A 105 29.88 8.82 -1.74
N MET A 106 30.14 8.90 -1.74
CA MET A 106 30.64 8.42 -1.61
C MET A 106 31.21 8.33 -1.84
N LEU A 107 31.70 8.66 -1.73
CA LEU A 107 32.33 8.37 -1.80
C LEU A 107 32.73 7.75 -1.70
N TYR A 108 32.94 7.53 -1.42
CA TYR A 108 33.08 6.82 -1.31
C TYR A 108 33.06 6.02 -1.47
N PRO A 109 33.41 5.93 -1.52
CA PRO A 109 33.30 5.15 -1.66
C PRO A 109 33.21 4.56 -1.64
N ARG A 110 33.30 4.30 -1.40
CA ARG A 110 32.98 3.82 -1.42
C ARG A 110 32.74 3.24 -1.43
N ASN A 111 32.92 3.20 -1.29
CA ASN A 111 32.50 2.82 -1.49
C ASN A 111 32.17 2.67 -1.64
N ALA A 112 32.25 2.79 -1.51
CA ALA A 112 31.83 2.69 -1.63
C ALA A 112 31.78 2.60 -1.94
#